data_20b0a584ce7b96d6e71aa9c7ccf063e0
#
_entry.id   20b0a584ce7b96d6e71aa9c7ccf063e0
#
_cell.length_a   1.000
_cell.length_b   1.000
_cell.length_c   1.000
_cell.angle_alpha   90.00
_cell.angle_beta   90.00
_cell.angle_gamma   90.00
#
_symmetry.space_group_name_H-M   'P 1'
#
loop_
_entity.id
_entity.type
_entity.pdbx_description
1 polymer ?
#
loop_
_entity_poly.entity_id
_entity_poly.type
_entity_poly.pdbx_seq_one_letter_code
_entity_poly.pdbx_strand_id
1 'polypeptide(L)'
;MKRLGINIDHIATVRNARKSSHPDPLVAAKYAIKCGANSITIHLREDRRHIKDLDVIRICKEKKIPLNLEISLNHKILKIALKNNPNYICLVPENRKEITTEGGLNLSKNLNKIKDIIIKFKNKNIRTSL
;
A
#
# COMPACT_ATOMS: atom_id res chain seq x y z
N MET A 1 -15.65 11.34 -14.87
CA MET A 1 -14.57 12.16 -14.28
C MET A 1 -13.39 11.26 -13.92
N LYS A 2 -12.17 11.58 -14.34
CA LYS A 2 -10.95 10.83 -13.96
C LYS A 2 -10.57 11.17 -12.53
N ARG A 3 -10.01 10.19 -11.79
CA ARG A 3 -9.53 10.37 -10.42
C ARG A 3 -8.01 10.27 -10.39
N LEU A 4 -7.36 11.09 -9.57
CA LEU A 4 -5.91 11.13 -9.40
C LEU A 4 -5.52 10.38 -8.11
N GLY A 5 -4.78 9.28 -8.25
CA GLY A 5 -4.07 8.62 -7.16
C GLY A 5 -2.59 8.99 -7.19
N ILE A 6 -2.00 9.28 -6.04
CA ILE A 6 -0.58 9.65 -5.93
C ILE A 6 0.17 8.61 -5.12
N ASN A 7 1.21 8.00 -5.72
CA ASN A 7 2.15 7.15 -5.01
C ASN A 7 3.18 8.01 -4.27
N ILE A 8 3.42 7.71 -2.99
CA ILE A 8 4.34 8.45 -2.12
C ILE A 8 5.45 7.58 -1.52
N ASP A 9 5.72 6.40 -2.07
CA ASP A 9 6.76 5.48 -1.56
C ASP A 9 8.12 6.15 -1.46
N HIS A 10 8.47 6.96 -2.45
CA HIS A 10 9.78 7.60 -2.48
C HIS A 10 9.97 8.73 -1.47
N ILE A 11 8.89 9.27 -0.90
CA ILE A 11 8.97 10.12 0.30
C ILE A 11 9.61 9.34 1.45
N ALA A 12 9.17 8.09 1.66
CA ALA A 12 9.76 7.22 2.67
C ALA A 12 11.19 6.78 2.30
N THR A 13 11.50 6.59 1.01
CA THR A 13 12.86 6.31 0.52
C THR A 13 13.81 7.43 0.94
N VAL A 14 13.46 8.68 0.68
CA VAL A 14 14.28 9.85 1.04
C VAL A 14 14.44 9.94 2.57
N ARG A 15 13.35 9.78 3.33
CA ARG A 15 13.41 9.74 4.80
C ARG A 15 14.39 8.69 5.31
N ASN A 16 14.31 7.47 4.76
CA ASN A 16 15.16 6.35 5.20
C ASN A 16 16.64 6.58 4.82
N ALA A 17 16.91 7.11 3.61
CA ALA A 17 18.26 7.45 3.18
C ALA A 17 18.90 8.51 4.09
N ARG A 18 18.11 9.49 4.54
CA ARG A 18 18.55 10.54 5.47
C ARG A 18 18.69 10.06 6.92
N LYS A 19 18.23 8.84 7.24
CA LYS A 19 18.16 8.30 8.61
C LYS A 19 17.49 9.26 9.60
N SER A 20 16.43 9.93 9.16
CA SER A 20 15.72 10.97 9.93
C SER A 20 14.22 10.69 9.98
N SER A 21 13.46 11.55 10.65
CA SER A 21 11.98 11.52 10.66
C SER A 21 11.36 12.23 9.45
N HIS A 22 12.17 12.96 8.67
CA HIS A 22 11.71 13.76 7.52
C HIS A 22 12.40 13.35 6.21
N PRO A 23 11.68 13.50 5.06
CA PRO A 23 10.27 13.87 4.94
C PRO A 23 9.31 12.78 5.47
N ASP A 24 8.19 13.19 6.08
CA ASP A 24 7.20 12.26 6.66
C ASP A 24 6.13 11.88 5.62
N PRO A 25 5.91 10.57 5.32
CA PRO A 25 4.90 10.11 4.38
C PRO A 25 3.47 10.56 4.73
N LEU A 26 3.11 10.63 6.02
CA LEU A 26 1.78 11.09 6.41
C LEU A 26 1.56 12.57 6.10
N VAL A 27 2.58 13.40 6.32
CA VAL A 27 2.52 14.83 5.97
C VAL A 27 2.37 15.00 4.46
N ALA A 28 3.16 14.24 3.67
CA ALA A 28 3.07 14.24 2.21
C ALA A 28 1.68 13.80 1.74
N ALA A 29 1.12 12.74 2.32
CA ALA A 29 -0.23 12.26 2.02
C ALA A 29 -1.29 13.35 2.25
N LYS A 30 -1.25 14.01 3.42
CA LYS A 30 -2.17 15.11 3.75
C LYS A 30 -2.05 16.27 2.76
N TYR A 31 -0.84 16.61 2.38
CA TYR A 31 -0.58 17.68 1.42
C TYR A 31 -1.12 17.33 0.02
N ALA A 32 -0.86 16.11 -0.47
CA ALA A 32 -1.36 15.64 -1.76
C ALA A 32 -2.90 15.69 -1.84
N ILE A 33 -3.60 15.21 -0.78
CA ILE A 33 -5.08 15.30 -0.71
C ILE A 33 -5.54 16.76 -0.71
N LYS A 34 -4.87 17.65 0.04
CA LYS A 34 -5.19 19.10 0.05
C LYS A 34 -5.03 19.72 -1.35
N CYS A 35 -4.07 19.24 -2.14
CA CYS A 35 -3.83 19.68 -3.52
C CYS A 35 -4.76 19.03 -4.55
N GLY A 36 -5.74 18.21 -4.15
CA GLY A 36 -6.77 17.65 -5.03
C GLY A 36 -6.57 16.20 -5.44
N ALA A 37 -5.61 15.47 -4.85
CA ALA A 37 -5.53 14.03 -5.05
C ALA A 37 -6.76 13.34 -4.47
N ASN A 38 -7.25 12.31 -5.18
CA ASN A 38 -8.42 11.52 -4.78
C ASN A 38 -8.06 10.33 -3.90
N SER A 39 -6.81 9.87 -3.96
CA SER A 39 -6.28 8.77 -3.16
C SER A 39 -4.77 8.83 -3.06
N ILE A 40 -4.24 8.17 -2.05
CA ILE A 40 -2.80 7.93 -1.86
C ILE A 40 -2.51 6.47 -2.09
N THR A 41 -1.42 6.16 -2.78
CA THR A 41 -0.90 4.80 -2.93
C THR A 41 0.42 4.68 -2.19
N ILE A 42 0.56 3.61 -1.43
CA ILE A 42 1.82 3.18 -0.81
C ILE A 42 1.99 1.68 -0.94
N HIS A 43 3.22 1.22 -1.06
CA HIS A 43 3.56 -0.20 -1.11
C HIS A 43 4.27 -0.65 0.16
N LEU A 44 3.64 -1.53 0.93
CA LEU A 44 4.26 -2.17 2.08
C LEU A 44 5.02 -3.43 1.65
N ARG A 45 6.26 -3.24 1.22
CA ARG A 45 7.13 -4.36 0.79
C ARG A 45 7.53 -5.25 1.98
N GLU A 46 7.82 -6.51 1.68
CA GLU A 46 8.28 -7.48 2.69
C GLU A 46 9.59 -7.04 3.38
N ASP A 47 10.47 -6.40 2.64
CA ASP A 47 11.78 -5.94 3.12
C ASP A 47 11.76 -4.53 3.77
N ARG A 48 10.61 -3.83 3.74
CA ARG A 48 10.46 -2.49 4.35
C ARG A 48 11.48 -1.46 3.86
N ARG A 49 11.96 -1.58 2.62
CA ARG A 49 12.98 -0.66 2.08
C ARG A 49 12.55 0.81 2.05
N HIS A 50 11.27 1.10 2.01
CA HIS A 50 10.70 2.46 2.06
C HIS A 50 9.59 2.58 3.11
N ILE A 51 8.33 2.26 2.78
CA ILE A 51 7.20 2.30 3.71
C ILE A 51 7.40 1.27 4.84
N LYS A 52 7.14 1.71 6.08
CA LYS A 52 7.18 0.89 7.29
C LYS A 52 5.77 0.64 7.82
N ASP A 53 5.63 -0.35 8.67
CA ASP A 53 4.33 -0.71 9.29
C ASP A 53 3.68 0.49 9.99
N LEU A 54 4.49 1.32 10.66
CA LEU A 54 4.02 2.53 11.33
C LEU A 54 3.42 3.56 10.36
N ASP A 55 3.98 3.69 9.15
CA ASP A 55 3.44 4.59 8.13
C ASP A 55 2.02 4.14 7.72
N VAL A 56 1.83 2.84 7.46
CA VAL A 56 0.52 2.26 7.14
C VAL A 56 -0.48 2.53 8.26
N ILE A 57 -0.10 2.25 9.53
CA ILE A 57 -0.95 2.48 10.70
C ILE A 57 -1.38 3.94 10.80
N ARG A 58 -0.44 4.88 10.64
CA ARG A 58 -0.70 6.32 10.77
C ARG A 58 -1.60 6.82 9.65
N ILE A 59 -1.36 6.42 8.40
CA ILE A 59 -2.16 6.84 7.25
C ILE A 59 -3.57 6.24 7.32
N CYS A 60 -3.73 4.95 7.67
CA CYS A 60 -5.04 4.32 7.82
C CYS A 60 -5.92 4.96 8.92
N LYS A 61 -5.31 5.55 9.96
CA LYS A 61 -6.05 6.29 10.99
C LYS A 61 -6.64 7.61 10.49
N GLU A 62 -6.10 8.17 9.42
CA GLU A 62 -6.58 9.43 8.82
C GLU A 62 -7.77 9.16 7.89
N LYS A 63 -8.99 9.24 8.42
CA LYS A 63 -10.23 8.93 7.71
C LYS A 63 -10.45 9.73 6.41
N LYS A 64 -9.80 10.89 6.29
CA LYS A 64 -9.89 11.76 5.10
C LYS A 64 -8.92 11.38 3.98
N ILE A 65 -8.06 10.39 4.18
CA ILE A 65 -7.10 9.91 3.19
C ILE A 65 -7.56 8.56 2.66
N PRO A 66 -8.18 8.48 1.47
CA PRO A 66 -8.45 7.20 0.83
C PRO A 66 -7.11 6.53 0.47
N LEU A 67 -6.80 5.43 1.16
CA LEU A 67 -5.54 4.71 0.99
C LEU A 67 -5.72 3.51 0.07
N ASN A 68 -4.90 3.43 -0.98
CA ASN A 68 -4.61 2.23 -1.77
C ASN A 68 -3.30 1.62 -1.27
N LEU A 69 -3.37 0.46 -0.64
CA LEU A 69 -2.21 -0.24 -0.11
C LEU A 69 -1.79 -1.37 -1.05
N GLU A 70 -0.62 -1.25 -1.68
CA GLU A 70 -0.02 -2.32 -2.46
C GLU A 70 0.66 -3.32 -1.53
N ILE A 71 0.40 -4.62 -1.76
CA ILE A 71 0.91 -5.71 -0.92
C ILE A 71 1.18 -6.97 -1.73
N SER A 72 2.17 -7.74 -1.30
CA SER A 72 2.39 -9.10 -1.79
C SER A 72 1.42 -10.12 -1.16
N LEU A 73 1.43 -11.36 -1.67
CA LEU A 73 0.67 -12.47 -1.10
C LEU A 73 1.29 -13.04 0.20
N ASN A 74 2.23 -12.32 0.82
CA ASN A 74 2.88 -12.74 2.06
C ASN A 74 1.91 -12.66 3.25
N HIS A 75 1.80 -13.75 4.00
CA HIS A 75 0.86 -13.86 5.11
C HIS A 75 1.04 -12.79 6.20
N LYS A 76 2.29 -12.37 6.51
CA LYS A 76 2.57 -11.31 7.50
C LYS A 76 2.04 -9.96 7.01
N ILE A 77 2.26 -9.65 5.72
CA ILE A 77 1.78 -8.41 5.10
C ILE A 77 0.25 -8.38 5.04
N LEU A 78 -0.37 -9.50 4.64
CA LEU A 78 -1.83 -9.65 4.62
C LEU A 78 -2.46 -9.40 6.00
N LYS A 79 -1.84 -9.91 7.10
CA LYS A 79 -2.31 -9.64 8.47
C LYS A 79 -2.28 -8.15 8.81
N ILE A 80 -1.22 -7.44 8.42
CA ILE A 80 -1.10 -6.01 8.66
C ILE A 80 -2.20 -5.26 7.91
N ALA A 81 -2.43 -5.57 6.63
CA ALA A 81 -3.47 -4.97 5.82
C ALA A 81 -4.87 -5.20 6.41
N LEU A 82 -5.20 -6.44 6.79
CA LEU A 82 -6.48 -6.78 7.41
C LEU A 82 -6.71 -6.09 8.78
N LYS A 83 -5.64 -5.86 9.55
CA LYS A 83 -5.71 -5.16 10.84
C LYS A 83 -5.97 -3.67 10.69
N ASN A 84 -5.35 -3.04 9.69
CA ASN A 84 -5.41 -1.59 9.51
C ASN A 84 -6.55 -1.10 8.61
N ASN A 85 -7.19 -2.00 7.88
CA ASN A 85 -8.42 -1.76 7.12
C ASN A 85 -8.31 -0.56 6.15
N PRO A 86 -7.37 -0.56 5.18
CA PRO A 86 -7.27 0.48 4.15
C PRO A 86 -8.52 0.47 3.25
N ASN A 87 -8.76 1.55 2.51
CA ASN A 87 -9.92 1.64 1.59
C ASN A 87 -9.78 0.67 0.41
N TYR A 88 -8.56 0.54 -0.10
CA TYR A 88 -8.24 -0.27 -1.28
C TYR A 88 -6.98 -1.09 -1.03
N ILE A 89 -6.94 -2.28 -1.62
CA ILE A 89 -5.78 -3.16 -1.71
C ILE A 89 -5.46 -3.40 -3.18
N CYS A 90 -4.19 -3.33 -3.55
CA CYS A 90 -3.68 -3.85 -4.81
C CYS A 90 -2.73 -5.03 -4.50
N LEU A 91 -3.05 -6.22 -5.01
CA LEU A 91 -2.17 -7.38 -4.88
C LEU A 91 -1.13 -7.34 -5.99
N VAL A 92 0.13 -7.23 -5.62
CA VAL A 92 1.26 -7.09 -6.56
C VAL A 92 2.25 -8.25 -6.40
N PRO A 93 2.97 -8.65 -7.47
CA PRO A 93 4.11 -9.54 -7.32
C PRO A 93 5.23 -8.81 -6.57
N GLU A 94 6.02 -9.55 -5.81
CA GLU A 94 7.19 -8.98 -5.14
C GLU A 94 8.39 -9.90 -5.31
N ASN A 95 9.44 -9.37 -5.93
CA ASN A 95 10.75 -10.01 -6.02
C ASN A 95 11.76 -9.09 -5.31
N ARG A 96 12.48 -9.64 -4.33
CA ARG A 96 13.47 -8.88 -3.55
C ARG A 96 14.64 -8.34 -4.37
N LYS A 97 14.92 -8.98 -5.52
CA LYS A 97 16.00 -8.56 -6.44
C LYS A 97 15.60 -7.39 -7.32
N GLU A 98 14.32 -7.11 -7.48
CA GLU A 98 13.83 -6.00 -8.30
C GLU A 98 13.89 -4.69 -7.53
N ILE A 99 14.26 -3.61 -8.23
CA ILE A 99 14.27 -2.24 -7.67
C ILE A 99 12.82 -1.77 -7.51
N THR A 100 12.00 -2.01 -8.52
CA THR A 100 10.56 -1.71 -8.54
C THR A 100 9.78 -2.98 -8.84
N THR A 101 8.45 -2.96 -8.66
CA THR A 101 7.58 -4.06 -9.08
C THR A 101 7.47 -4.06 -10.60
N GLU A 102 7.95 -5.10 -11.25
CA GLU A 102 7.89 -5.30 -12.69
C GLU A 102 6.87 -6.39 -13.04
N GLY A 103 5.96 -6.07 -13.95
CA GLY A 103 4.93 -6.98 -14.42
C GLY A 103 3.74 -7.18 -13.45
N GLY A 104 2.81 -8.02 -13.87
CA GLY A 104 1.59 -8.33 -13.14
C GLY A 104 1.70 -9.62 -12.31
N LEU A 105 0.76 -9.78 -11.37
CA LEU A 105 0.65 -10.97 -10.56
C LEU A 105 0.25 -12.20 -11.41
N ASN A 106 0.99 -13.31 -11.28
CA ASN A 106 0.63 -14.54 -11.94
C ASN A 106 -0.60 -15.18 -11.26
N LEU A 107 -1.76 -15.02 -11.88
CA LEU A 107 -3.04 -15.46 -11.31
C LEU A 107 -3.19 -16.99 -11.35
N SER A 108 -2.69 -17.66 -12.39
CA SER A 108 -2.85 -19.11 -12.55
C SER A 108 -2.15 -19.91 -11.46
N LYS A 109 -0.95 -19.48 -11.02
CA LYS A 109 -0.20 -20.16 -9.95
C LYS A 109 -0.82 -20.01 -8.56
N ASN A 110 -1.64 -18.99 -8.33
CA ASN A 110 -2.09 -18.59 -7.00
C ASN A 110 -3.61 -18.45 -6.90
N LEU A 111 -4.38 -18.95 -7.86
CA LEU A 111 -5.79 -18.65 -8.01
C LEU A 111 -6.62 -18.85 -6.73
N ASN A 112 -6.50 -20.03 -6.09
CA ASN A 112 -7.27 -20.33 -4.88
C ASN A 112 -6.87 -19.40 -3.72
N LYS A 113 -5.57 -19.20 -3.52
CA LYS A 113 -5.05 -18.30 -2.49
C LYS A 113 -5.53 -16.86 -2.70
N ILE A 114 -5.54 -16.38 -3.95
CA ILE A 114 -6.02 -15.04 -4.30
C ILE A 114 -7.51 -14.91 -4.02
N LYS A 115 -8.33 -15.92 -4.41
CA LYS A 115 -9.77 -15.94 -4.12
C LYS A 115 -10.04 -15.82 -2.62
N ASP A 116 -9.36 -16.61 -1.79
CA ASP A 116 -9.51 -16.57 -0.33
C ASP A 116 -9.13 -15.22 0.25
N ILE A 117 -8.07 -14.60 -0.27
CA ILE A 117 -7.62 -13.27 0.15
C ILE A 117 -8.68 -12.22 -0.20
N ILE A 118 -9.18 -12.24 -1.44
CA ILE A 118 -10.22 -11.30 -1.90
C ILE A 118 -11.48 -11.41 -1.03
N ILE A 119 -11.93 -12.65 -0.70
CA ILE A 119 -13.07 -12.86 0.18
C ILE A 119 -12.82 -12.24 1.57
N LYS A 120 -11.63 -12.42 2.15
CA LYS A 120 -11.30 -11.81 3.45
C LYS A 120 -11.34 -10.30 3.43
N PHE A 121 -10.83 -9.66 2.37
CA PHE A 121 -10.88 -8.21 2.21
C PHE A 121 -12.31 -7.73 1.96
N LYS A 122 -13.07 -8.42 1.10
CA LYS A 122 -14.48 -8.11 0.82
C LYS A 122 -15.33 -8.11 2.11
N ASN A 123 -15.14 -9.09 3.00
CA ASN A 123 -15.84 -9.19 4.29
C ASN A 123 -15.51 -8.01 5.24
N LYS A 124 -14.45 -7.27 4.96
CA LYS A 124 -14.08 -6.03 5.68
C LYS A 124 -14.40 -4.76 4.88
N ASN A 125 -15.17 -4.85 3.80
CA ASN A 125 -15.49 -3.74 2.89
C ASN A 125 -14.26 -3.09 2.26
N ILE A 126 -13.16 -3.84 2.09
CA ILE A 126 -11.95 -3.38 1.41
C ILE A 126 -12.06 -3.77 -0.07
N ARG A 127 -11.95 -2.80 -0.97
CA ARG A 127 -11.93 -3.06 -2.41
C ARG A 127 -10.56 -3.58 -2.82
N THR A 128 -10.52 -4.65 -3.63
CA THR A 128 -9.27 -5.29 -4.06
C THR A 128 -9.12 -5.20 -5.58
N SER A 129 -7.90 -4.87 -6.03
CA SER A 129 -7.42 -4.96 -7.41
C SER A 129 -6.20 -5.89 -7.51
N LEU A 130 -5.87 -6.31 -8.74
CA LEU A 130 -4.77 -7.21 -9.07
C LEU A 130 -3.87 -6.56 -10.11
#